data_7e5989c453d0ed7075d348edb1980a63
#
_entry.id   7e5989c453d0ed7075d348edb1980a63
#
_cell.length_a   1.000
_cell.length_b   1.000
_cell.length_c   1.000
_cell.angle_alpha   90.00
_cell.angle_beta   90.00
_cell.angle_gamma   90.00
#
_symmetry.space_group_name_H-M   'P 1'
#
loop_
_entity.id
_entity.type
_entity.pdbx_description
1 polymer ?
#
loop_
_entity_poly.entity_id
_entity_poly.type
_entity_poly.pdbx_seq_one_letter_code
_entity_poly.pdbx_strand_id
1 'polypeptide(L)'
;MVTLHHFPKNKDKFPRLIEFFKEVLDICDELNIAPVLNGSLAVFIYTENQEMNVNDVDLSCSEMDFPGIMNALEARGIEYKLMEWHVLQVLKDDLKVELDSVEYWYKDLPTDCVTLQVDNHKVNMLTLSSLKEFYRQGMKDRAVKTDVNEKIKYEALKLKFEALEKVKD
;
A
#
# COMPACT_ATOMS: atom_id res chain seq x y z
N MET A 1 -18.07 -0.45 -6.15
CA MET A 1 -16.74 -0.60 -6.77
C MET A 1 -16.13 0.78 -6.93
N VAL A 2 -14.89 0.94 -6.51
CA VAL A 2 -14.15 2.20 -6.63
C VAL A 2 -13.27 2.13 -7.87
N THR A 3 -13.10 3.24 -8.57
CA THR A 3 -12.28 3.32 -9.78
C THR A 3 -11.31 4.49 -9.68
N LEU A 4 -10.09 4.30 -10.19
CA LEU A 4 -9.07 5.33 -10.18
C LEU A 4 -9.31 6.28 -11.38
N HIS A 5 -9.70 7.53 -11.10
CA HIS A 5 -10.04 8.53 -12.12
C HIS A 5 -9.14 9.76 -12.14
N HIS A 6 -8.37 9.98 -11.10
CA HIS A 6 -7.56 11.18 -10.94
C HIS A 6 -6.08 10.84 -10.82
N PHE A 7 -5.22 11.84 -11.06
CA PHE A 7 -3.78 11.70 -10.92
C PHE A 7 -3.28 12.52 -9.72
N PRO A 8 -2.33 11.96 -8.92
CA PRO A 8 -1.67 12.73 -7.88
C PRO A 8 -0.70 13.75 -8.47
N LYS A 9 -0.02 14.50 -7.62
CA LYS A 9 0.90 15.57 -8.01
C LYS A 9 2.07 15.05 -8.87
N ASN A 10 2.61 13.88 -8.58
CA ASN A 10 3.72 13.27 -9.31
C ASN A 10 3.29 12.58 -10.60
N LYS A 11 2.74 13.35 -11.54
CA LYS A 11 2.11 12.87 -12.77
C LYS A 11 3.03 12.05 -13.68
N ASP A 12 4.33 12.33 -13.68
CA ASP A 12 5.29 11.63 -14.56
C ASP A 12 5.60 10.22 -14.07
N LYS A 13 5.72 10.04 -12.77
CA LYS A 13 6.02 8.75 -12.15
C LYS A 13 4.78 7.87 -12.00
N PHE A 14 3.63 8.47 -11.70
CA PHE A 14 2.42 7.76 -11.32
C PHE A 14 1.94 6.74 -12.36
N PRO A 15 1.85 7.06 -13.67
CA PRO A 15 1.45 6.07 -14.67
C PRO A 15 2.39 4.85 -14.72
N ARG A 16 3.70 5.07 -14.60
CA ARG A 16 4.68 3.98 -14.56
C ARG A 16 4.52 3.13 -13.31
N LEU A 17 4.23 3.75 -12.17
CA LEU A 17 3.98 3.06 -10.91
C LEU A 17 2.73 2.17 -11.02
N ILE A 18 1.65 2.67 -11.63
CA ILE A 18 0.43 1.90 -11.83
C ILE A 18 0.67 0.71 -12.76
N GLU A 19 1.43 0.88 -13.85
CA GLU A 19 1.78 -0.23 -14.73
C GLU A 19 2.60 -1.31 -13.97
N PHE A 20 3.54 -0.89 -13.15
CA PHE A 20 4.31 -1.81 -12.33
C PHE A 20 3.43 -2.52 -11.28
N PHE A 21 2.53 -1.79 -10.66
CA PHE A 21 1.53 -2.35 -9.76
C PHE A 21 0.72 -3.47 -10.43
N LYS A 22 0.27 -3.24 -11.66
CA LYS A 22 -0.47 -4.25 -12.42
C LYS A 22 0.37 -5.50 -12.70
N GLU A 23 1.68 -5.35 -12.99
CA GLU A 23 2.59 -6.49 -13.13
C GLU A 23 2.65 -7.33 -11.84
N VAL A 24 2.72 -6.68 -10.69
CA VAL A 24 2.72 -7.37 -9.39
C VAL A 24 1.37 -8.06 -9.13
N LEU A 25 0.26 -7.40 -9.49
CA LEU A 25 -1.07 -8.02 -9.37
C LEU A 25 -1.19 -9.28 -10.26
N ASP A 26 -0.63 -9.25 -11.46
CA ASP A 26 -0.60 -10.43 -12.35
C ASP A 26 0.10 -11.62 -11.68
N ILE A 27 1.22 -11.35 -11.01
CA ILE A 27 1.96 -12.37 -10.25
C ILE A 27 1.09 -12.95 -9.13
N CYS A 28 0.43 -12.08 -8.37
CA CYS A 28 -0.45 -12.51 -7.29
C CYS A 28 -1.63 -13.33 -7.82
N ASP A 29 -2.22 -12.91 -8.93
CA ASP A 29 -3.33 -13.65 -9.56
C ASP A 29 -2.90 -15.06 -10.00
N GLU A 30 -1.75 -15.20 -10.61
CA GLU A 30 -1.21 -16.50 -11.01
C GLU A 30 -0.99 -17.44 -9.83
N LEU A 31 -0.67 -16.89 -8.66
CA LEU A 31 -0.45 -17.63 -7.42
C LEU A 31 -1.71 -17.78 -6.57
N ASN A 32 -2.85 -17.31 -7.04
CA ASN A 32 -4.12 -17.27 -6.30
C ASN A 32 -4.01 -16.50 -4.98
N ILE A 33 -3.24 -15.43 -4.97
CA ILE A 33 -3.08 -14.52 -3.83
C ILE A 33 -3.94 -13.28 -4.09
N ALA A 34 -4.74 -12.88 -3.11
CA ALA A 34 -5.56 -11.67 -3.18
C ALA A 34 -4.98 -10.61 -2.21
N PRO A 35 -3.99 -9.80 -2.64
CA PRO A 35 -3.42 -8.79 -1.78
C PRO A 35 -4.40 -7.65 -1.50
N VAL A 36 -4.18 -6.93 -0.42
CA VAL A 36 -5.03 -5.81 0.00
C VAL A 36 -4.25 -4.51 -0.12
N LEU A 37 -4.77 -3.57 -0.89
CA LEU A 37 -4.18 -2.25 -1.05
C LEU A 37 -4.40 -1.40 0.20
N ASN A 38 -3.34 -0.75 0.64
CA ASN A 38 -3.33 0.20 1.74
C ASN A 38 -2.38 1.38 1.39
N GLY A 39 -1.89 2.11 2.38
CA GLY A 39 -0.89 3.15 2.19
C GLY A 39 -1.33 4.36 1.38
N SER A 40 -0.36 5.06 0.80
CA SER A 40 -0.58 6.35 0.13
C SER A 40 -1.53 6.28 -1.05
N LEU A 41 -1.48 5.20 -1.83
CA LEU A 41 -2.40 5.06 -2.97
C LEU A 41 -3.85 4.93 -2.49
N ALA A 42 -4.10 4.16 -1.44
CA ALA A 42 -5.45 4.06 -0.86
C ALA A 42 -5.92 5.42 -0.31
N VAL A 43 -5.05 6.15 0.38
CA VAL A 43 -5.36 7.51 0.86
C VAL A 43 -5.72 8.42 -0.32
N PHE A 44 -4.93 8.40 -1.38
CA PHE A 44 -5.21 9.19 -2.59
C PHE A 44 -6.57 8.86 -3.20
N ILE A 45 -6.90 7.58 -3.30
CA ILE A 45 -8.18 7.13 -3.87
C ILE A 45 -9.36 7.65 -3.06
N TYR A 46 -9.28 7.60 -1.73
CA TYR A 46 -10.36 8.10 -0.87
C TYR A 46 -10.46 9.62 -0.82
N THR A 47 -9.32 10.32 -0.82
CA THR A 47 -9.30 11.78 -0.65
C THR A 47 -9.38 12.55 -1.96
N GLU A 48 -9.01 11.92 -3.07
CA GLU A 48 -8.86 12.56 -4.40
C GLU A 48 -7.99 13.82 -4.36
N ASN A 49 -7.05 13.86 -3.42
CA ASN A 49 -6.17 15.02 -3.22
C ASN A 49 -5.04 15.05 -4.24
N GLN A 50 -5.23 15.79 -5.32
CA GLN A 50 -4.27 15.92 -6.42
C GLN A 50 -2.98 16.66 -6.05
N GLU A 51 -2.90 17.22 -4.85
CA GLU A 51 -1.69 17.87 -4.34
C GLU A 51 -0.76 16.91 -3.59
N MET A 52 -1.20 15.68 -3.31
CA MET A 52 -0.34 14.68 -2.69
C MET A 52 0.48 13.90 -3.73
N ASN A 53 1.63 13.40 -3.30
CA ASN A 53 2.44 12.46 -4.08
C ASN A 53 2.09 11.02 -3.71
N VAL A 54 2.06 10.14 -4.71
CA VAL A 54 2.00 8.69 -4.50
C VAL A 54 3.29 8.11 -5.10
N ASN A 55 4.23 7.76 -4.26
CA ASN A 55 5.56 7.31 -4.69
C ASN A 55 5.72 5.80 -4.73
N ASP A 56 4.97 5.09 -3.91
CA ASP A 56 5.02 3.64 -3.77
C ASP A 56 3.61 3.07 -3.68
N VAL A 57 3.48 1.78 -3.93
CA VAL A 57 2.24 1.04 -3.69
C VAL A 57 2.46 0.10 -2.52
N ASP A 58 1.56 0.16 -1.53
CA ASP A 58 1.60 -0.71 -0.36
C ASP A 58 0.45 -1.72 -0.41
N LEU A 59 0.81 -2.99 -0.39
CA LEU A 59 -0.12 -4.11 -0.35
C LEU A 59 0.15 -4.91 0.93
N SER A 60 -0.85 -5.66 1.39
CA SER A 60 -0.65 -6.65 2.43
C SER A 60 -1.10 -8.03 1.96
N CYS A 61 -0.40 -9.06 2.40
CA CYS A 61 -0.76 -10.45 2.16
C CYS A 61 -0.17 -11.31 3.29
N SER A 62 -0.50 -12.61 3.30
CA SER A 62 0.11 -13.53 4.25
C SER A 62 1.61 -13.64 4.00
N GLU A 63 2.40 -13.61 5.06
CA GLU A 63 3.85 -13.82 5.00
C GLU A 63 4.20 -15.21 4.43
N MET A 64 3.31 -16.18 4.58
CA MET A 64 3.45 -17.51 3.98
C MET A 64 3.47 -17.49 2.45
N ASP A 65 2.92 -16.43 1.84
CA ASP A 65 2.91 -16.25 0.39
C ASP A 65 4.22 -15.67 -0.15
N PHE A 66 5.06 -15.08 0.69
CA PHE A 66 6.31 -14.43 0.25
C PHE A 66 7.23 -15.36 -0.54
N PRO A 67 7.52 -16.61 -0.11
CA PRO A 67 8.40 -17.47 -0.89
C PRO A 67 7.92 -17.72 -2.32
N GLY A 68 6.63 -17.95 -2.52
CA GLY A 68 6.05 -18.15 -3.85
C GLY A 68 6.16 -16.90 -4.73
N ILE A 69 5.91 -15.72 -4.14
CA ILE A 69 6.06 -14.45 -4.85
C ILE A 69 7.52 -14.21 -5.23
N MET A 70 8.46 -14.45 -4.32
CA MET A 70 9.90 -14.30 -4.58
C MET A 70 10.36 -15.20 -5.73
N ASN A 71 9.92 -16.45 -5.76
CA ASN A 71 10.22 -17.38 -6.85
C ASN A 71 9.68 -16.88 -8.20
N ALA A 72 8.46 -16.36 -8.22
CA ALA A 72 7.84 -15.80 -9.42
C ALA A 72 8.58 -14.54 -9.91
N LEU A 73 9.03 -13.70 -8.99
CA LEU A 73 9.82 -12.50 -9.32
C LEU A 73 11.18 -12.88 -9.92
N GLU A 74 11.87 -13.86 -9.34
CA GLU A 74 13.14 -14.35 -9.88
C GLU A 74 12.97 -14.90 -11.30
N ALA A 75 11.92 -15.67 -11.54
CA ALA A 75 11.63 -16.24 -12.85
C ALA A 75 11.41 -15.15 -13.92
N ARG A 76 10.97 -13.97 -13.52
CA ARG A 76 10.72 -12.82 -14.41
C ARG A 76 11.86 -11.81 -14.45
N GLY A 77 12.92 -12.03 -13.68
CA GLY A 77 14.05 -11.09 -13.59
C GLY A 77 13.68 -9.77 -12.91
N ILE A 78 12.69 -9.78 -12.03
CA ILE A 78 12.28 -8.59 -11.26
C ILE A 78 13.01 -8.59 -9.92
N GLU A 79 13.65 -7.47 -9.61
CA GLU A 79 14.40 -7.30 -8.37
C GLU A 79 13.46 -7.22 -7.16
N TYR A 80 13.88 -7.83 -6.04
CA TYR A 80 13.15 -7.76 -4.78
C TYR A 80 14.11 -7.77 -3.59
N LYS A 81 13.62 -7.33 -2.43
CA LYS A 81 14.34 -7.39 -1.14
C LYS A 81 13.36 -7.82 -0.05
N LEU A 82 13.71 -8.88 0.68
CA LEU A 82 12.97 -9.26 1.87
C LEU A 82 13.59 -8.55 3.07
N MET A 83 12.80 -7.65 3.67
CA MET A 83 13.27 -6.82 4.79
C MET A 83 13.05 -7.53 6.13
N GLU A 84 13.89 -7.24 7.11
CA GLU A 84 13.80 -7.83 8.46
C GLU A 84 12.50 -7.49 9.18
N TRP A 85 11.86 -6.37 8.80
CA TRP A 85 10.59 -5.93 9.40
C TRP A 85 9.36 -6.49 8.70
N HIS A 86 9.47 -7.68 8.11
CA HIS A 86 8.35 -8.42 7.53
C HIS A 86 7.67 -7.72 6.35
N VAL A 87 8.49 -7.16 5.47
CA VAL A 87 8.06 -6.51 4.24
C VAL A 87 8.87 -7.07 3.07
N LEU A 88 8.19 -7.44 2.00
CA LEU A 88 8.81 -7.79 0.73
C LEU A 88 8.71 -6.58 -0.20
N GLN A 89 9.85 -6.01 -0.56
CA GLN A 89 9.94 -4.90 -1.51
C GLN A 89 10.15 -5.44 -2.92
N VAL A 90 9.30 -5.05 -3.86
CA VAL A 90 9.43 -5.37 -5.28
C VAL A 90 9.89 -4.10 -6.00
N LEU A 91 10.99 -4.17 -6.74
CA LEU A 91 11.72 -3.02 -7.22
C LEU A 91 11.88 -3.05 -8.74
N LYS A 92 11.69 -1.91 -9.39
CA LYS A 92 11.93 -1.74 -10.83
C LYS A 92 12.27 -0.27 -11.09
N ASP A 93 13.53 0.00 -11.48
CA ASP A 93 14.03 1.37 -11.66
C ASP A 93 13.82 2.20 -10.39
N ASP A 94 13.08 3.31 -10.46
CA ASP A 94 12.72 4.16 -9.32
C ASP A 94 11.36 3.79 -8.70
N LEU A 95 10.80 2.64 -9.09
CA LEU A 95 9.48 2.20 -8.66
C LEU A 95 9.55 1.14 -7.56
N LYS A 96 8.60 1.18 -6.64
CA LYS A 96 8.54 0.22 -5.54
C LYS A 96 7.08 -0.17 -5.25
N VAL A 97 6.85 -1.48 -5.14
CA VAL A 97 5.64 -2.06 -4.59
C VAL A 97 6.04 -2.86 -3.36
N GLU A 98 5.45 -2.56 -2.21
CA GLU A 98 5.73 -3.28 -0.97
C GLU A 98 4.59 -4.23 -0.63
N LEU A 99 4.95 -5.43 -0.17
CA LEU A 99 4.00 -6.40 0.37
C LEU A 99 4.29 -6.56 1.86
N ASP A 100 3.37 -6.10 2.69
CA ASP A 100 3.49 -6.16 4.14
C ASP A 100 2.89 -7.46 4.66
N SER A 101 3.55 -8.06 5.64
CA SER A 101 3.01 -9.24 6.36
C SER A 101 1.73 -8.86 7.11
N VAL A 102 0.62 -9.47 6.74
CA VAL A 102 -0.66 -9.25 7.43
C VAL A 102 -0.59 -9.72 8.88
N GLU A 103 0.12 -10.80 9.17
CA GLU A 103 0.27 -11.38 10.50
C GLU A 103 1.05 -10.47 11.44
N TYR A 104 2.00 -9.70 10.91
CA TYR A 104 2.84 -8.80 11.69
C TYR A 104 2.24 -7.39 11.80
N TRP A 105 1.88 -6.78 10.64
CA TRP A 105 1.51 -5.36 10.57
C TRP A 105 0.03 -5.08 10.88
N TYR A 106 -0.84 -6.09 10.68
CA TYR A 106 -2.29 -5.93 10.84
C TYR A 106 -2.86 -6.75 11.98
N LYS A 107 -2.01 -7.24 12.88
CA LYS A 107 -2.44 -7.96 14.07
C LYS A 107 -3.38 -7.08 14.90
N ASP A 108 -4.55 -7.63 15.22
CA ASP A 108 -5.59 -6.96 16.02
C ASP A 108 -6.18 -5.69 15.36
N LEU A 109 -5.95 -5.49 14.06
CA LEU A 109 -6.54 -4.39 13.31
C LEU A 109 -7.66 -4.88 12.39
N PRO A 110 -8.68 -4.05 12.13
CA PRO A 110 -9.70 -4.40 11.14
C PRO A 110 -9.11 -4.40 9.75
N THR A 111 -9.48 -5.40 8.94
CA THR A 111 -9.02 -5.56 7.55
C THR A 111 -10.19 -5.69 6.58
N ASP A 112 -11.30 -5.05 6.87
CA ASP A 112 -12.44 -5.01 5.96
C ASP A 112 -12.04 -4.32 4.66
N CYS A 113 -12.55 -4.86 3.55
CA CYS A 113 -12.16 -4.43 2.21
C CYS A 113 -13.33 -4.02 1.34
N VAL A 114 -13.03 -3.16 0.39
CA VAL A 114 -13.85 -2.87 -0.79
C VAL A 114 -13.07 -3.30 -2.02
N THR A 115 -13.74 -3.41 -3.16
CA THR A 115 -13.07 -3.70 -4.44
C THR A 115 -12.71 -2.42 -5.16
N LEU A 116 -11.42 -2.29 -5.53
CA LEU A 116 -10.90 -1.24 -6.39
C LEU A 116 -10.73 -1.80 -7.82
N GLN A 117 -11.18 -1.05 -8.82
CA GLN A 117 -10.94 -1.34 -10.22
C GLN A 117 -9.78 -0.47 -10.72
N VAL A 118 -8.71 -1.11 -11.19
CA VAL A 118 -7.56 -0.45 -11.83
C VAL A 118 -7.43 -1.03 -13.23
N ASP A 119 -7.89 -0.29 -14.23
CA ASP A 119 -8.04 -0.77 -15.61
C ASP A 119 -8.81 -2.10 -15.65
N ASN A 120 -8.21 -3.18 -16.10
CA ASN A 120 -8.82 -4.51 -16.14
C ASN A 120 -8.56 -5.37 -14.90
N HIS A 121 -7.87 -4.82 -13.90
CA HIS A 121 -7.56 -5.52 -12.65
C HIS A 121 -8.57 -5.14 -11.55
N LYS A 122 -8.91 -6.12 -10.73
CA LYS A 122 -9.66 -5.91 -9.49
C LYS A 122 -8.75 -6.25 -8.32
N VAL A 123 -8.70 -5.36 -7.34
CA VAL A 123 -7.89 -5.56 -6.13
C VAL A 123 -8.70 -5.18 -4.91
N ASN A 124 -8.49 -5.91 -3.82
CA ASN A 124 -9.08 -5.54 -2.55
C ASN A 124 -8.34 -4.31 -2.01
N MET A 125 -9.09 -3.38 -1.42
CA MET A 125 -8.54 -2.19 -0.77
C MET A 125 -9.19 -2.07 0.61
N LEU A 126 -8.42 -1.70 1.62
CA LEU A 126 -8.98 -1.45 2.95
C LEU A 126 -10.13 -0.45 2.86
N THR A 127 -11.20 -0.71 3.61
CA THR A 127 -12.28 0.28 3.76
C THR A 127 -11.71 1.56 4.36
N LEU A 128 -12.41 2.67 4.18
CA LEU A 128 -12.03 3.94 4.79
C LEU A 128 -11.87 3.81 6.31
N SER A 129 -12.78 3.11 6.96
CA SER A 129 -12.75 2.85 8.40
C SER A 129 -11.52 2.05 8.82
N SER A 130 -11.22 0.95 8.12
CA SER A 130 -10.03 0.12 8.41
C SER A 130 -8.73 0.89 8.17
N LEU A 131 -8.66 1.67 7.11
CA LEU A 131 -7.50 2.49 6.79
C LEU A 131 -7.25 3.56 7.87
N LYS A 132 -8.30 4.22 8.36
CA LYS A 132 -8.20 5.16 9.48
C LYS A 132 -7.64 4.49 10.75
N GLU A 133 -8.12 3.30 11.08
CA GLU A 133 -7.62 2.57 12.25
C GLU A 133 -6.14 2.19 12.10
N PHE A 134 -5.72 1.79 10.91
CA PHE A 134 -4.32 1.50 10.64
C PHE A 134 -3.44 2.74 10.91
N TYR A 135 -3.83 3.90 10.42
CA TYR A 135 -3.08 5.15 10.66
C TYR A 135 -3.15 5.59 12.12
N ARG A 136 -4.29 5.45 12.76
CA ARG A 136 -4.46 5.77 14.18
C ARG A 136 -3.52 4.95 15.05
N GLN A 137 -3.43 3.64 14.80
CA GLN A 137 -2.54 2.76 15.54
C GLN A 137 -1.07 3.11 15.27
N GLY A 138 -0.71 3.38 14.01
CA GLY A 138 0.63 3.83 13.65
C GLY A 138 1.04 5.11 14.35
N MET A 139 0.13 6.06 14.48
CA MET A 139 0.36 7.31 15.24
C MET A 139 0.57 7.03 16.73
N LYS A 140 -0.26 6.16 17.32
CA LYS A 140 -0.11 5.75 18.72
C LYS A 140 1.27 5.14 18.99
N ASP A 141 1.70 4.23 18.13
CA ASP A 141 2.98 3.52 18.28
C ASP A 141 4.17 4.48 18.19
N ARG A 142 4.06 5.56 17.42
CA ARG A 142 5.13 6.54 17.23
C ARG A 142 5.08 7.72 18.21
N ALA A 143 3.94 8.01 18.80
CA ALA A 143 3.77 9.15 19.70
C ALA A 143 4.68 9.10 20.94
N VAL A 144 5.06 7.91 21.39
CA VAL A 144 5.91 7.69 22.56
C VAL A 144 7.40 7.67 22.22
N LYS A 145 7.76 7.77 20.94
CA LYS A 145 9.16 7.72 20.50
C LYS A 145 9.74 9.12 20.39
N THR A 146 11.02 9.27 20.75
CA THR A 146 11.70 10.56 20.79
C THR A 146 12.67 10.79 19.63
N ASP A 147 12.91 9.78 18.82
CA ASP A 147 13.78 9.85 17.64
C ASP A 147 13.22 10.84 16.60
N VAL A 148 14.09 11.65 15.99
CA VAL A 148 13.69 12.67 15.00
C VAL A 148 13.01 12.04 13.78
N ASN A 149 13.53 10.90 13.30
CA ASN A 149 12.94 10.19 12.16
C ASN A 149 11.55 9.66 12.49
N GLU A 150 11.33 9.17 13.71
CA GLU A 150 10.02 8.70 14.16
C GLU A 150 9.02 9.84 14.28
N LYS A 151 9.48 11.03 14.68
CA LYS A 151 8.63 12.24 14.70
C LYS A 151 8.20 12.65 13.30
N ILE A 152 9.12 12.60 12.33
CA ILE A 152 8.82 12.87 10.92
C ILE A 152 7.77 11.88 10.40
N LYS A 153 7.92 10.61 10.70
CA LYS A 153 6.96 9.56 10.33
C LYS A 153 5.59 9.80 10.99
N TYR A 154 5.58 10.19 12.25
CA TYR A 154 4.35 10.53 12.97
C TYR A 154 3.59 11.67 12.28
N GLU A 155 4.27 12.75 11.92
CA GLU A 155 3.64 13.89 11.24
C GLU A 155 3.10 13.49 9.86
N ALA A 156 3.81 12.65 9.11
CA ALA A 156 3.35 12.13 7.83
C ALA A 156 2.08 11.29 7.98
N LEU A 157 2.01 10.42 8.98
CA LEU A 157 0.82 9.62 9.29
C LEU A 157 -0.35 10.50 9.72
N LYS A 158 -0.06 11.50 10.55
CA LYS A 158 -1.07 12.46 11.05
C LYS A 158 -1.74 13.22 9.91
N LEU A 159 -0.96 13.71 8.94
CA LEU A 159 -1.50 14.41 7.78
C LEU A 159 -2.43 13.51 6.96
N LYS A 160 -2.05 12.27 6.75
CA LYS A 160 -2.88 11.28 6.03
C LYS A 160 -4.16 10.97 6.81
N PHE A 161 -4.04 10.74 8.10
CA PHE A 161 -5.18 10.48 8.97
C PHE A 161 -6.18 11.64 8.97
N GLU A 162 -5.70 12.87 9.13
CA GLU A 162 -6.54 14.09 9.09
C GLU A 162 -7.24 14.24 7.75
N ALA A 163 -6.54 13.94 6.64
CA ALA A 163 -7.13 13.97 5.30
C ALA A 163 -8.28 12.94 5.18
N LEU A 164 -8.07 11.72 5.69
CA LEU A 164 -9.09 10.67 5.70
C LEU A 164 -10.31 11.03 6.55
N GLU A 165 -10.09 11.72 7.69
CA GLU A 165 -11.18 12.18 8.56
C GLU A 165 -12.14 13.15 7.87
N LYS A 166 -11.67 13.88 6.84
CA LYS A 166 -12.49 14.81 6.06
C LYS A 166 -13.30 14.14 4.97
N VAL A 167 -13.02 12.89 4.66
CA VAL A 167 -13.77 12.14 3.65
C VAL A 167 -15.14 11.76 4.21
N LYS A 168 -16.18 12.07 3.46
CA LYS A 168 -17.55 11.70 3.82
C LYS A 168 -17.82 10.26 3.42
N ASP A 169 -18.47 9.55 4.34
CA ASP A 169 -18.91 8.18 4.10
C ASP A 169 -20.06 8.13 3.06
#